data_b0a811543fcb3a69bf47e9e4e695a14f
#
_entry.id   b0a811543fcb3a69bf47e9e4e695a14f
#
_cell.length_a   1.000
_cell.length_b   1.000
_cell.length_c   1.000
_cell.angle_alpha   90.00
_cell.angle_beta   90.00
_cell.angle_gamma   90.00
#
_symmetry.space_group_name_H-M   'P 1'
#
loop_
_entity.id
_entity.type
_entity.pdbx_description
1 polymer ?
#
loop_
_entity_poly.entity_id
_entity_poly.type
_entity_poly.pdbx_seq_one_letter_code
_entity_poly.pdbx_strand_id
1 'polypeptide(L)'
;MPYLVLDLEMTGPEPDYNEIIQIGAVLFDDQWTEKGRYLTNVYPENEDAFSSSSEKIHNLSLADLDDAPMMYDVLPELENWICTQLGIRVPAGQLDRTPYLRDVIICGQSVINDINFLKEAYRYEKLKWPFSRVLLDLHTLGYFTFRVLKANGQKTPDRLSLTAIAAHFGFAREDGFHNALEDADLTAKCLKEVFALADRMKV
;
A
#
# COMPACT_ATOMS: atom_id res chain seq x y z
N MET A 1 -3.49 -16.89 3.56
CA MET A 1 -2.36 -15.98 3.18
C MET A 1 -2.65 -14.62 3.76
N PRO A 2 -1.69 -13.96 4.44
CA PRO A 2 -1.89 -12.62 4.96
C PRO A 2 -1.90 -11.59 3.83
N TYR A 3 -2.51 -10.42 4.10
CA TYR A 3 -2.63 -9.32 3.17
C TYR A 3 -2.00 -8.05 3.77
N LEU A 4 -1.13 -7.40 3.02
CA LEU A 4 -0.56 -6.09 3.35
C LEU A 4 -1.19 -5.06 2.42
N VAL A 5 -2.15 -4.30 2.91
CA VAL A 5 -2.71 -3.18 2.15
C VAL A 5 -1.77 -2.00 2.32
N LEU A 6 -1.20 -1.55 1.21
CA LEU A 6 -0.09 -0.60 1.16
C LEU A 6 -0.48 0.60 0.29
N ASP A 7 0.00 1.76 0.70
CA ASP A 7 0.05 2.98 -0.08
C ASP A 7 1.36 3.71 0.21
N LEU A 8 1.90 4.41 -0.78
CA LEU A 8 3.17 5.11 -0.69
C LEU A 8 3.01 6.57 -1.12
N GLU A 9 3.71 7.49 -0.43
CA GLU A 9 3.97 8.81 -0.97
C GLU A 9 5.40 8.88 -1.51
N MET A 10 5.58 9.54 -2.64
CA MET A 10 6.84 9.57 -3.37
C MET A 10 7.22 10.99 -3.77
N THR A 11 8.52 11.24 -3.97
CA THR A 11 9.05 12.53 -4.44
C THR A 11 8.62 12.88 -5.87
N GLY A 12 8.13 11.92 -6.64
CA GLY A 12 7.67 12.08 -8.03
C GLY A 12 7.27 10.76 -8.67
N PRO A 13 6.97 10.71 -9.99
CA PRO A 13 6.33 9.56 -10.62
C PRO A 13 7.28 8.46 -11.13
N GLU A 14 8.60 8.67 -11.18
CA GLU A 14 9.56 7.79 -11.87
C GLU A 14 10.36 6.97 -10.85
N PRO A 15 10.14 5.64 -10.72
CA PRO A 15 10.74 4.82 -9.66
C PRO A 15 12.27 4.70 -9.72
N ASP A 16 12.89 4.93 -10.88
CA ASP A 16 14.33 4.90 -11.08
C ASP A 16 15.04 6.24 -10.77
N TYR A 17 14.25 7.29 -10.49
CA TYR A 17 14.74 8.63 -10.20
C TYR A 17 14.14 9.21 -8.91
N ASN A 18 12.87 8.95 -8.67
CA ASN A 18 12.17 9.43 -7.49
C ASN A 18 12.17 8.36 -6.38
N GLU A 19 11.90 8.78 -5.15
CA GLU A 19 12.04 7.95 -3.97
C GLU A 19 10.77 7.96 -3.13
N ILE A 20 10.61 6.90 -2.33
CA ILE A 20 9.54 6.79 -1.33
C ILE A 20 9.88 7.70 -0.17
N ILE A 21 8.92 8.52 0.28
CA ILE A 21 9.04 9.43 1.42
C ILE A 21 8.05 9.11 2.55
N GLN A 22 7.04 8.30 2.29
CA GLN A 22 6.15 7.80 3.35
C GLN A 22 5.63 6.42 2.96
N ILE A 23 5.54 5.53 3.94
CA ILE A 23 4.96 4.19 3.81
C ILE A 23 3.79 4.08 4.78
N GLY A 24 2.59 3.86 4.25
CA GLY A 24 1.40 3.53 5.01
C GLY A 24 0.96 2.10 4.73
N ALA A 25 0.68 1.31 5.76
CA ALA A 25 0.22 -0.05 5.58
C ALA A 25 -0.75 -0.52 6.67
N VAL A 26 -1.71 -1.36 6.28
CA VAL A 26 -2.58 -2.10 7.18
C VAL A 26 -2.43 -3.59 6.90
N LEU A 27 -2.11 -4.36 7.93
CA LEU A 27 -1.89 -5.80 7.81
C LEU A 27 -3.13 -6.58 8.26
N PHE A 28 -3.52 -7.56 7.46
CA PHE A 28 -4.62 -8.47 7.73
C PHE A 28 -4.14 -9.93 7.68
N ASP A 29 -4.79 -10.78 8.47
CA ASP A 29 -4.64 -12.22 8.33
C ASP A 29 -5.46 -12.77 7.15
N ASP A 30 -5.47 -14.09 6.98
CA ASP A 30 -6.20 -14.79 5.91
C ASP A 30 -7.73 -14.77 6.06
N GLN A 31 -8.23 -14.31 7.21
CA GLN A 31 -9.65 -14.08 7.48
C GLN A 31 -10.05 -12.60 7.36
N TRP A 32 -9.16 -11.76 6.81
CA TRP A 32 -9.33 -10.31 6.72
C TRP A 32 -9.55 -9.64 8.09
N THR A 33 -8.88 -10.18 9.15
CA THR A 33 -8.84 -9.58 10.47
C THR A 33 -7.59 -8.70 10.58
N GLU A 34 -7.78 -7.44 10.93
CA GLU A 34 -6.67 -6.48 11.09
C GLU A 34 -5.71 -6.95 12.20
N LYS A 35 -4.43 -6.96 11.90
CA LYS A 35 -3.32 -7.36 12.80
C LYS A 35 -2.51 -6.16 13.26
N GLY A 36 -2.49 -5.09 12.48
CA GLY A 36 -1.77 -3.87 12.84
C GLY A 36 -1.73 -2.85 11.73
N ARG A 37 -1.27 -1.65 12.09
CA ARG A 37 -1.08 -0.49 11.22
C ARG A 37 0.36 -0.04 11.29
N TYR A 38 0.90 0.44 10.19
CA TYR A 38 2.25 0.95 10.06
C TYR A 38 2.23 2.27 9.32
N LEU A 39 2.91 3.26 9.86
CA LEU A 39 3.16 4.52 9.19
C LEU A 39 4.58 4.97 9.53
N THR A 40 5.36 5.27 8.52
CA THR A 40 6.68 5.88 8.69
C THR A 40 6.95 6.85 7.57
N ASN A 41 7.60 7.96 7.90
CA ASN A 41 8.25 8.80 6.93
C ASN A 41 9.62 8.21 6.58
N VAL A 42 10.15 8.57 5.42
CA VAL A 42 11.47 8.15 4.93
C VAL A 42 12.18 9.37 4.39
N TYR A 43 13.44 9.58 4.79
CA TYR A 43 14.25 10.64 4.22
C TYR A 43 14.75 10.23 2.83
N PRO A 44 14.52 11.03 1.76
CA PRO A 44 15.02 10.73 0.43
C PRO A 44 16.52 11.05 0.31
N GLU A 45 17.30 10.15 -0.30
CA GLU A 45 18.72 10.39 -0.57
C GLU A 45 18.94 11.37 -1.73
N ASN A 46 17.99 11.40 -2.68
CA ASN A 46 18.03 12.31 -3.84
C ASN A 46 17.06 13.49 -3.64
N GLU A 47 17.49 14.48 -2.87
CA GLU A 47 16.70 15.69 -2.61
C GLU A 47 16.35 16.47 -3.90
N ASP A 48 17.22 16.42 -4.92
CA ASP A 48 16.99 17.09 -6.20
C ASP A 48 15.80 16.50 -6.99
N ALA A 49 15.41 15.25 -6.67
CA ALA A 49 14.25 14.60 -7.27
C ALA A 49 12.91 15.00 -6.62
N PHE A 50 12.94 15.85 -5.57
CA PHE A 50 11.73 16.22 -4.84
C PHE A 50 10.85 17.15 -5.67
N SER A 51 9.72 16.64 -6.14
CA SER A 51 8.81 17.35 -7.04
C SER A 51 7.84 18.24 -6.27
N SER A 52 7.80 19.54 -6.59
CA SER A 52 6.80 20.47 -6.04
C SER A 52 5.35 20.11 -6.40
N SER A 53 5.14 19.29 -7.43
CA SER A 53 3.81 18.77 -7.77
C SER A 53 3.39 17.65 -6.84
N SER A 54 4.30 16.76 -6.44
CA SER A 54 4.07 15.70 -5.47
C SER A 54 3.84 16.28 -4.07
N GLU A 55 4.67 17.25 -3.64
CA GLU A 55 4.50 17.97 -2.37
C GLU A 55 3.08 18.53 -2.19
N LYS A 56 2.48 19.10 -3.25
CA LYS A 56 1.09 19.60 -3.21
C LYS A 56 0.04 18.50 -3.00
N ILE A 57 0.36 17.24 -3.29
CA ILE A 57 -0.55 16.11 -3.14
C ILE A 57 -0.50 15.59 -1.70
N HIS A 58 0.69 15.26 -1.20
CA HIS A 58 0.89 14.65 0.11
C HIS A 58 1.21 15.66 1.23
N ASN A 59 1.51 16.93 0.89
CA ASN A 59 1.81 18.02 1.83
C ASN A 59 2.98 17.72 2.80
N LEU A 60 3.95 16.95 2.35
CA LEU A 60 5.22 16.70 3.05
C LEU A 60 6.33 17.50 2.36
N SER A 61 7.04 18.34 3.08
CA SER A 61 8.24 19.02 2.62
C SER A 61 9.50 18.25 3.05
N LEU A 62 10.68 18.58 2.45
CA LEU A 62 11.94 18.02 2.92
C LEU A 62 12.20 18.32 4.41
N ALA A 63 11.81 19.50 4.88
CA ALA A 63 11.97 19.88 6.28
C ALA A 63 11.11 19.01 7.24
N ASP A 64 9.97 18.48 6.77
CA ASP A 64 9.15 17.55 7.57
C ASP A 64 9.78 16.16 7.65
N LEU A 65 10.78 15.89 6.82
CA LEU A 65 11.48 14.61 6.72
C LEU A 65 12.86 14.61 7.37
N ASP A 66 13.37 15.77 7.83
CA ASP A 66 14.74 15.91 8.36
C ASP A 66 15.13 14.88 9.42
N ASP A 67 14.19 14.48 10.28
CA ASP A 67 14.40 13.49 11.34
C ASP A 67 13.93 12.07 10.93
N ALA A 68 13.48 11.87 9.68
CA ALA A 68 12.98 10.59 9.22
C ALA A 68 14.13 9.58 9.00
N PRO A 69 13.91 8.29 9.25
CA PRO A 69 14.89 7.24 8.96
C PRO A 69 15.14 7.11 7.45
N MET A 70 16.30 6.55 7.11
CA MET A 70 16.67 6.22 5.75
C MET A 70 16.03 4.89 5.31
N MET A 71 15.90 4.67 4.00
CA MET A 71 15.25 3.48 3.44
C MET A 71 15.92 2.16 3.89
N TYR A 72 17.26 2.15 4.07
CA TYR A 72 17.99 0.97 4.53
C TYR A 72 17.61 0.52 5.95
N ASP A 73 17.10 1.42 6.80
CA ASP A 73 16.56 1.08 8.13
C ASP A 73 15.08 0.69 8.04
N VAL A 74 14.32 1.39 7.20
CA VAL A 74 12.86 1.24 7.09
C VAL A 74 12.46 -0.12 6.52
N LEU A 75 13.13 -0.61 5.47
CA LEU A 75 12.76 -1.89 4.86
C LEU A 75 12.90 -3.08 5.83
N PRO A 76 14.03 -3.25 6.56
CA PRO A 76 14.12 -4.29 7.58
C PRO A 76 13.14 -4.10 8.74
N GLU A 77 12.83 -2.86 9.13
CA GLU A 77 11.86 -2.56 10.17
C GLU A 77 10.45 -3.00 9.75
N LEU A 78 10.02 -2.63 8.53
CA LEU A 78 8.74 -3.05 7.95
C LEU A 78 8.60 -4.58 7.93
N GLU A 79 9.64 -5.29 7.46
CA GLU A 79 9.65 -6.75 7.45
C GLU A 79 9.54 -7.35 8.86
N ASN A 80 10.27 -6.79 9.83
CA ASN A 80 10.21 -7.22 11.23
C ASN A 80 8.86 -6.92 11.86
N TRP A 81 8.27 -5.76 11.57
CA TRP A 81 6.93 -5.41 12.01
C TRP A 81 5.90 -6.43 11.49
N ILE A 82 5.91 -6.75 10.19
CA ILE A 82 4.99 -7.75 9.60
C ILE A 82 5.16 -9.10 10.30
N CYS A 83 6.40 -9.58 10.45
CA CYS A 83 6.66 -10.85 11.13
C CYS A 83 6.10 -10.85 12.58
N THR A 84 6.31 -9.75 13.29
CA THR A 84 5.84 -9.58 14.68
C THR A 84 4.31 -9.62 14.77
N GLN A 85 3.62 -8.88 13.91
CA GLN A 85 2.17 -8.83 13.89
C GLN A 85 1.53 -10.18 13.51
N LEU A 86 2.22 -10.95 12.66
CA LEU A 86 1.78 -12.30 12.27
C LEU A 86 2.22 -13.40 13.26
N GLY A 87 2.94 -13.06 14.34
CA GLY A 87 3.46 -14.02 15.31
C GLY A 87 4.55 -14.95 14.74
N ILE A 88 5.20 -14.54 13.66
CA ILE A 88 6.27 -15.31 13.01
C ILE A 88 7.57 -15.14 13.78
N ARG A 89 8.15 -16.25 14.26
CA ARG A 89 9.45 -16.23 14.90
C ARG A 89 10.56 -16.32 13.85
N VAL A 90 11.35 -15.26 13.79
CA VAL A 90 12.55 -15.21 12.94
C VAL A 90 13.79 -15.50 13.82
N PRO A 91 14.67 -16.43 13.44
CA PRO A 91 15.90 -16.71 14.18
C PRO A 91 16.81 -15.47 14.29
N ALA A 92 17.51 -15.34 15.42
CA ALA A 92 18.46 -14.25 15.61
C ALA A 92 19.54 -14.27 14.52
N GLY A 93 19.84 -13.09 13.94
CA GLY A 93 20.82 -12.95 12.86
C GLY A 93 20.34 -13.35 11.47
N GLN A 94 19.11 -13.82 11.31
CA GLN A 94 18.53 -14.08 10.00
C GLN A 94 18.12 -12.74 9.35
N LEU A 95 18.81 -12.32 8.29
CA LEU A 95 18.53 -11.07 7.57
C LEU A 95 17.53 -11.26 6.42
N ASP A 96 17.57 -12.41 5.74
CA ASP A 96 16.64 -12.72 4.63
C ASP A 96 15.28 -13.15 5.20
N ARG A 97 14.26 -12.32 4.97
CA ARG A 97 12.86 -12.55 5.40
C ARG A 97 12.01 -13.26 4.36
N THR A 98 12.54 -13.50 3.15
CA THR A 98 11.81 -14.17 2.06
C THR A 98 11.12 -15.49 2.48
N PRO A 99 11.76 -16.38 3.29
CA PRO A 99 11.10 -17.63 3.71
C PRO A 99 9.83 -17.42 4.56
N TYR A 100 9.71 -16.26 5.19
CA TYR A 100 8.65 -15.93 6.15
C TYR A 100 7.55 -15.06 5.56
N LEU A 101 7.88 -14.23 4.55
CA LEU A 101 6.98 -13.22 3.98
C LEU A 101 6.52 -13.55 2.55
N ARG A 102 7.03 -14.61 1.93
CA ARG A 102 6.71 -14.98 0.53
C ARG A 102 5.22 -15.22 0.25
N ASP A 103 4.43 -15.45 1.29
CA ASP A 103 2.99 -15.70 1.18
C ASP A 103 2.16 -14.45 1.56
N VAL A 104 2.82 -13.32 1.93
CA VAL A 104 2.15 -12.04 2.17
C VAL A 104 1.81 -11.41 0.82
N ILE A 105 0.52 -11.18 0.58
CA ILE A 105 0.01 -10.57 -0.65
C ILE A 105 -0.06 -9.05 -0.44
N ILE A 106 0.59 -8.29 -1.31
CA ILE A 106 0.45 -6.84 -1.31
C ILE A 106 -0.84 -6.46 -2.05
N CYS A 107 -1.60 -5.57 -1.41
CA CYS A 107 -2.85 -5.01 -1.93
C CYS A 107 -2.73 -3.49 -1.98
N GLY A 108 -3.42 -2.81 -2.90
CA GLY A 108 -3.42 -1.36 -2.99
C GLY A 108 -4.36 -0.84 -4.08
N GLN A 109 -4.39 0.47 -4.25
CA GLN A 109 -5.11 1.13 -5.34
C GLN A 109 -4.14 1.45 -6.48
N SER A 110 -4.31 0.82 -7.64
CA SER A 110 -3.31 0.89 -8.74
C SER A 110 -1.92 0.47 -8.26
N VAL A 111 -1.88 -0.54 -7.44
CA VAL A 111 -0.76 -1.00 -6.60
C VAL A 111 0.53 -1.32 -7.36
N ILE A 112 0.46 -1.44 -8.68
CA ILE A 112 1.65 -1.67 -9.50
C ILE A 112 2.66 -0.50 -9.41
N ASN A 113 2.17 0.73 -9.21
CA ASN A 113 3.04 1.89 -9.03
C ASN A 113 3.84 1.76 -7.73
N ASP A 114 3.16 1.49 -6.61
CA ASP A 114 3.78 1.27 -5.31
C ASP A 114 4.78 0.11 -5.33
N ILE A 115 4.40 -1.00 -5.99
CA ILE A 115 5.26 -2.17 -6.16
C ILE A 115 6.54 -1.84 -6.93
N ASN A 116 6.46 -0.99 -7.96
CA ASN A 116 7.63 -0.60 -8.73
C ASN A 116 8.60 0.22 -7.87
N PHE A 117 8.09 1.21 -7.12
CA PHE A 117 8.90 1.98 -6.17
C PHE A 117 9.51 1.10 -5.09
N LEU A 118 8.70 0.24 -4.48
CA LEU A 118 9.18 -0.64 -3.41
C LEU A 118 10.24 -1.63 -3.92
N LYS A 119 10.05 -2.21 -5.12
CA LYS A 119 11.06 -3.09 -5.74
C LYS A 119 12.37 -2.35 -6.05
N GLU A 120 12.27 -1.10 -6.49
CA GLU A 120 13.44 -0.28 -6.75
C GLU A 120 14.19 0.02 -5.44
N ALA A 121 13.48 0.36 -4.36
CA ALA A 121 14.06 0.51 -3.03
C ALA A 121 14.79 -0.76 -2.55
N TYR A 122 14.14 -1.93 -2.67
CA TYR A 122 14.78 -3.22 -2.36
C TYR A 122 16.03 -3.49 -3.21
N ARG A 123 15.99 -3.15 -4.51
CA ARG A 123 17.13 -3.29 -5.43
C ARG A 123 18.29 -2.37 -5.04
N TYR A 124 17.98 -1.12 -4.70
CA TYR A 124 18.97 -0.11 -4.29
C TYR A 124 19.68 -0.55 -3.01
N GLU A 125 18.94 -1.00 -2.01
CA GLU A 125 19.45 -1.52 -0.74
C GLU A 125 20.05 -2.93 -0.83
N LYS A 126 20.09 -3.54 -2.01
CA LYS A 126 20.62 -4.89 -2.27
C LYS A 126 19.93 -5.96 -1.43
N LEU A 127 18.67 -5.73 -1.07
CA LEU A 127 17.81 -6.66 -0.36
C LEU A 127 17.03 -7.53 -1.36
N LYS A 128 16.64 -8.73 -0.91
CA LYS A 128 15.77 -9.60 -1.70
C LYS A 128 14.33 -9.20 -1.51
N TRP A 129 13.55 -9.22 -2.59
CA TRP A 129 12.10 -9.06 -2.54
C TRP A 129 11.48 -10.18 -1.70
N PRO A 130 10.82 -9.88 -0.55
CA PRO A 130 10.38 -10.93 0.37
C PRO A 130 8.95 -11.38 0.13
N PHE A 131 8.11 -10.56 -0.55
CA PHE A 131 6.67 -10.75 -0.63
C PHE A 131 6.22 -11.66 -1.76
N SER A 132 4.94 -12.02 -1.75
CA SER A 132 4.26 -12.75 -2.82
C SER A 132 4.42 -12.06 -4.18
N ARG A 133 4.34 -12.86 -5.25
CA ARG A 133 4.21 -12.34 -6.63
C ARG A 133 2.75 -12.08 -7.01
N VAL A 134 1.81 -12.60 -6.21
CA VAL A 134 0.38 -12.31 -6.37
C VAL A 134 0.09 -10.96 -5.75
N LEU A 135 -0.68 -10.15 -6.47
CA LEU A 135 -1.11 -8.82 -6.05
C LEU A 135 -2.64 -8.76 -6.04
N LEU A 136 -3.22 -7.95 -5.17
CA LEU A 136 -4.62 -7.59 -5.24
C LEU A 136 -4.74 -6.09 -5.46
N ASP A 137 -5.21 -5.72 -6.64
CA ASP A 137 -5.38 -4.33 -7.06
C ASP A 137 -6.84 -3.91 -7.01
N LEU A 138 -7.16 -2.94 -6.15
CA LEU A 138 -8.52 -2.43 -5.99
C LEU A 138 -9.04 -1.81 -7.30
N HIS A 139 -8.20 -1.15 -8.10
CA HIS A 139 -8.61 -0.61 -9.39
C HIS A 139 -9.15 -1.71 -10.32
N THR A 140 -8.40 -2.79 -10.47
CA THR A 140 -8.77 -3.94 -11.31
C THR A 140 -9.99 -4.66 -10.79
N LEU A 141 -10.03 -4.94 -9.48
CA LEU A 141 -11.18 -5.59 -8.84
C LEU A 141 -12.44 -4.70 -8.89
N GLY A 142 -12.28 -3.41 -8.68
CA GLY A 142 -13.33 -2.41 -8.81
C GLY A 142 -13.88 -2.33 -10.23
N TYR A 143 -13.01 -2.34 -11.25
CA TYR A 143 -13.42 -2.36 -12.65
C TYR A 143 -14.35 -3.56 -12.95
N PHE A 144 -13.96 -4.75 -12.50
CA PHE A 144 -14.79 -5.95 -12.67
C PHE A 144 -16.10 -5.85 -11.89
N THR A 145 -16.02 -5.50 -10.61
CA THR A 145 -17.17 -5.40 -9.70
C THR A 145 -18.22 -4.43 -10.24
N PHE A 146 -17.81 -3.22 -10.64
CA PHE A 146 -18.74 -2.21 -11.14
C PHE A 146 -19.34 -2.55 -12.52
N ARG A 147 -18.63 -3.33 -13.35
CA ARG A 147 -19.26 -3.88 -14.56
C ARG A 147 -20.39 -4.84 -14.23
N VAL A 148 -20.21 -5.71 -13.23
CA VAL A 148 -21.26 -6.64 -12.77
C VAL A 148 -22.44 -5.87 -12.17
N LEU A 149 -22.17 -4.89 -11.28
CA LEU A 149 -23.22 -4.07 -10.68
C LEU A 149 -24.02 -3.30 -11.74
N LYS A 150 -23.34 -2.70 -12.71
CA LYS A 150 -23.99 -1.97 -13.82
C LYS A 150 -24.85 -2.90 -14.69
N ALA A 151 -24.37 -4.10 -14.99
CA ALA A 151 -25.16 -5.10 -15.74
C ALA A 151 -26.44 -5.53 -14.99
N ASN A 152 -26.44 -5.43 -13.66
CA ASN A 152 -27.60 -5.68 -12.78
C ASN A 152 -28.43 -4.40 -12.49
N GLY A 153 -28.25 -3.31 -13.28
CA GLY A 153 -29.04 -2.10 -13.16
C GLY A 153 -28.68 -1.20 -11.96
N GLN A 154 -27.56 -1.46 -11.29
CA GLN A 154 -27.12 -0.66 -10.15
C GLN A 154 -26.32 0.56 -10.62
N LYS A 155 -26.39 1.64 -9.84
CA LYS A 155 -25.59 2.84 -10.08
C LYS A 155 -24.14 2.57 -9.70
N THR A 156 -23.19 2.98 -10.53
CA THR A 156 -21.76 2.79 -10.33
C THR A 156 -21.03 4.14 -10.49
N PRO A 157 -19.82 4.29 -9.93
CA PRO A 157 -19.04 5.51 -10.12
C PRO A 157 -18.57 5.65 -11.58
N ASP A 158 -18.40 6.91 -12.04
CA ASP A 158 -17.90 7.20 -13.38
C ASP A 158 -16.38 7.02 -13.52
N ARG A 159 -15.66 7.03 -12.40
CA ARG A 159 -14.20 6.88 -12.33
C ARG A 159 -13.83 5.84 -11.28
N LEU A 160 -12.64 5.26 -11.42
CA LEU A 160 -12.09 4.24 -10.51
C LEU A 160 -10.94 4.79 -9.65
N SER A 161 -10.93 6.09 -9.35
CA SER A 161 -10.03 6.62 -8.33
C SER A 161 -10.45 6.10 -6.94
N LEU A 162 -9.51 6.02 -6.00
CA LEU A 162 -9.79 5.60 -4.62
C LEU A 162 -10.97 6.40 -4.03
N THR A 163 -10.94 7.73 -4.16
CA THR A 163 -12.03 8.60 -3.69
C THR A 163 -13.39 8.24 -4.30
N ALA A 164 -13.45 7.92 -5.60
CA ALA A 164 -14.71 7.59 -6.26
C ALA A 164 -15.23 6.20 -5.85
N ILE A 165 -14.35 5.22 -5.69
CA ILE A 165 -14.69 3.88 -5.20
C ILE A 165 -15.17 3.96 -3.74
N ALA A 166 -14.42 4.67 -2.90
CA ALA A 166 -14.76 4.86 -1.49
C ALA A 166 -16.12 5.54 -1.32
N ALA A 167 -16.37 6.63 -2.05
CA ALA A 167 -17.66 7.33 -2.02
C ALA A 167 -18.83 6.43 -2.44
N HIS A 168 -18.62 5.51 -3.39
CA HIS A 168 -19.64 4.54 -3.77
C HIS A 168 -20.01 3.59 -2.62
N PHE A 169 -19.05 3.20 -1.80
CA PHE A 169 -19.26 2.37 -0.61
C PHE A 169 -19.62 3.16 0.65
N GLY A 170 -19.73 4.49 0.56
CA GLY A 170 -20.11 5.36 1.68
C GLY A 170 -18.93 5.75 2.58
N PHE A 171 -17.70 5.61 2.10
CA PHE A 171 -16.48 6.03 2.79
C PHE A 171 -15.97 7.37 2.24
N ALA A 172 -15.26 8.12 3.07
CA ALA A 172 -14.59 9.37 2.70
C ALA A 172 -13.24 9.46 3.44
N ARG A 173 -12.30 10.23 2.89
CA ARG A 173 -11.12 10.66 3.63
C ARG A 173 -11.52 11.61 4.76
N GLU A 174 -10.78 11.56 5.86
CA GLU A 174 -11.01 12.45 7.00
C GLU A 174 -10.35 13.81 6.75
N ASP A 175 -9.15 13.83 6.16
CA ASP A 175 -8.38 15.04 5.87
C ASP A 175 -8.32 15.34 4.37
N GLY A 176 -8.04 16.61 4.02
CA GLY A 176 -7.99 17.08 2.62
C GLY A 176 -6.71 16.72 1.86
N PHE A 177 -5.65 16.23 2.55
CA PHE A 177 -4.38 15.84 1.96
C PHE A 177 -4.23 14.31 1.92
N HIS A 178 -3.34 13.84 1.04
CA HIS A 178 -3.00 12.43 0.97
C HIS A 178 -2.07 12.06 2.13
N ASN A 179 -2.39 10.97 2.81
CA ASN A 179 -1.57 10.33 3.84
C ASN A 179 -1.57 8.84 3.55
N ALA A 180 -0.39 8.26 3.40
CA ALA A 180 -0.25 6.87 2.97
C ALA A 180 -1.02 5.87 3.86
N LEU A 181 -1.08 6.07 5.18
CA LEU A 181 -1.84 5.17 6.05
C LEU A 181 -3.35 5.34 5.89
N GLU A 182 -3.84 6.57 5.73
CA GLU A 182 -5.27 6.83 5.50
C GLU A 182 -5.72 6.22 4.17
N ASP A 183 -4.92 6.38 3.10
CA ASP A 183 -5.22 5.81 1.79
C ASP A 183 -5.13 4.27 1.78
N ALA A 184 -4.19 3.67 2.50
CA ALA A 184 -4.13 2.22 2.73
C ALA A 184 -5.37 1.71 3.50
N ASP A 185 -5.80 2.41 4.56
CA ASP A 185 -6.98 2.05 5.35
C ASP A 185 -8.27 2.16 4.50
N LEU A 186 -8.39 3.24 3.74
CA LEU A 186 -9.52 3.46 2.84
C LEU A 186 -9.58 2.38 1.73
N THR A 187 -8.43 2.02 1.19
CA THR A 187 -8.28 0.92 0.23
C THR A 187 -8.69 -0.41 0.85
N ALA A 188 -8.28 -0.69 2.09
CA ALA A 188 -8.65 -1.91 2.80
C ALA A 188 -10.17 -2.00 3.04
N LYS A 189 -10.80 -0.90 3.43
CA LYS A 189 -12.28 -0.82 3.57
C LYS A 189 -12.98 -1.10 2.24
N CYS A 190 -12.50 -0.53 1.14
CA CYS A 190 -13.07 -0.77 -0.19
C CYS A 190 -12.88 -2.22 -0.67
N LEU A 191 -11.71 -2.82 -0.45
CA LEU A 191 -11.44 -4.22 -0.78
C LEU A 191 -12.37 -5.15 0.00
N LYS A 192 -12.64 -4.87 1.27
CA LYS A 192 -13.58 -5.64 2.09
C LYS A 192 -14.99 -5.65 1.49
N GLU A 193 -15.47 -4.49 1.02
CA GLU A 193 -16.78 -4.39 0.35
C GLU A 193 -16.80 -5.16 -0.99
N VAL A 194 -15.71 -5.07 -1.77
CA VAL A 194 -15.58 -5.83 -3.02
C VAL A 194 -15.62 -7.33 -2.76
N PHE A 195 -14.93 -7.84 -1.73
CA PHE A 195 -14.96 -9.25 -1.34
C PHE A 195 -16.36 -9.66 -0.86
N ALA A 196 -17.00 -8.84 -0.02
CA ALA A 196 -18.37 -9.10 0.43
C ALA A 196 -19.39 -9.13 -0.73
N LEU A 197 -19.16 -8.39 -1.81
CA LEU A 197 -19.95 -8.49 -3.03
C LEU A 197 -19.66 -9.78 -3.79
N ALA A 198 -18.38 -10.17 -3.91
CA ALA A 198 -17.98 -11.42 -4.57
C ALA A 198 -18.56 -12.65 -3.87
N ASP A 199 -18.57 -12.70 -2.53
CA ASP A 199 -19.14 -13.78 -1.73
C ASP A 199 -20.65 -13.97 -1.94
N ARG A 200 -21.34 -12.91 -2.37
CA ARG A 200 -22.79 -12.93 -2.67
C ARG A 200 -23.11 -13.28 -4.12
N MET A 201 -22.12 -13.34 -5.00
CA MET A 201 -22.32 -13.73 -6.39
C MET A 201 -22.70 -15.21 -6.46
N LYS A 202 -23.87 -15.48 -7.05
CA LYS A 202 -24.27 -16.86 -7.37
C LYS A 202 -23.79 -17.16 -8.78
N VAL A 203 -23.03 -18.24 -8.92
CA VAL A 203 -22.59 -18.79 -10.20
C VAL A 203 -23.59 -19.85 -10.68
#